data_ca21044ee41c35858d08d05188cbb75b
#
_entry.id   ca21044ee41c35858d08d05188cbb75b
#
_cell.length_a   1.000
_cell.length_b   1.000
_cell.length_c   1.000
_cell.angle_alpha   90.00
_cell.angle_beta   90.00
_cell.angle_gamma   90.00
#
_symmetry.space_group_name_H-M   'P 1'
#
loop_
_entity.id
_entity.type
_entity.pdbx_description
1 polymer ?
#
loop_
_entity_poly.entity_id
_entity_poly.type
_entity_poly.pdbx_seq_one_letter_code
_entity_poly.pdbx_strand_id
1 'polypeptide(L)'
;MSETNTKKFKIAGAILAALVLPLAACTAAPGQADGPRDTLVYATGDAEPDCLDPHVGGNYPQALLATQVLESLVSLDEDGNIVPWLATAWTTSEDGLSWDFTLDPKAKFSDGTAVDAAAIKANIEHLQNPDTGSSTGYLAVQQIAEVEVVSPEVARFHLNRPDAALLESLAQPWVAIQSPAGIERGTEANCLAPIGSGPFAVSEWTKQDRIVLDRNPDYATPPTGFAVASADAPKQLIWRFIPDATARFAALQSGEVDIIDNPLPEQITTAESDAQLAHLDAPRPGASNRLELNTAQAPFDDKLVREAFIAAADVNPGIETLFEGTTERSYSALSSVEPLGLQSPDAYKTDPERANELLDEAGWGEKNADGIRLKDGQPLTVRFPVTGAQSTQTEQALFEQIQASAREVGIDVQITLLDLGAWYGALGAHEYELVSAPYTKIGPDVLRFLYHSDATVPAPSGYFANHSMIANPELDKLLDAIGSEQDPEARAAAAKAAQQFIADEQIILPIYDQQNHFLYRADLQNFAALPTVSTPWLGQVASA
;
A
#
# COMPACT_ATOMS: atom_id res chain seq x y z
N MET A 1 -21.20 62.54 -54.96
CA MET A 1 -21.82 63.60 -54.17
C MET A 1 -21.38 63.29 -52.76
N SER A 2 -20.45 64.06 -52.38
CA SER A 2 -20.45 65.14 -51.37
C SER A 2 -20.20 64.52 -49.98
N GLU A 3 -19.32 64.97 -49.14
CA GLU A 3 -18.35 66.06 -49.13
C GLU A 3 -17.38 65.82 -47.97
N THR A 4 -16.18 66.19 -48.16
CA THR A 4 -15.08 66.35 -47.21
C THR A 4 -15.40 67.31 -46.07
N ASN A 5 -14.95 66.99 -44.84
CA ASN A 5 -14.70 68.08 -43.89
C ASN A 5 -13.50 67.79 -42.99
N THR A 6 -12.41 68.39 -43.33
CA THR A 6 -11.16 68.51 -42.58
C THR A 6 -11.32 69.57 -41.50
N LYS A 7 -11.04 69.22 -40.22
CA LYS A 7 -10.75 70.22 -39.18
C LYS A 7 -9.37 69.97 -38.58
N LYS A 8 -8.51 70.92 -38.86
CA LYS A 8 -7.19 71.15 -38.27
C LYS A 8 -7.37 71.47 -36.76
N PHE A 9 -6.65 70.79 -35.90
CA PHE A 9 -6.45 71.23 -34.52
C PHE A 9 -4.95 71.32 -34.19
N LYS A 10 -4.63 72.44 -33.55
CA LYS A 10 -3.30 72.95 -33.27
C LYS A 10 -2.54 72.10 -32.23
N ILE A 11 -1.23 72.00 -32.50
CA ILE A 11 -0.23 71.46 -31.59
C ILE A 11 -0.04 72.41 -30.42
N ALA A 12 -0.25 71.96 -29.18
CA ALA A 12 0.23 72.60 -28.01
C ALA A 12 1.20 71.64 -27.31
N GLY A 13 2.45 72.03 -27.22
CA GLY A 13 3.49 71.20 -26.56
C GLY A 13 3.29 71.14 -25.06
N ALA A 14 3.34 69.94 -24.52
CA ALA A 14 3.47 69.70 -23.11
C ALA A 14 4.75 68.87 -22.89
N ILE A 15 5.65 69.47 -22.15
CA ILE A 15 6.92 68.89 -21.67
C ILE A 15 6.58 67.80 -20.68
N LEU A 16 6.85 66.55 -21.05
CA LEU A 16 6.69 65.41 -20.14
C LEU A 16 8.02 65.20 -19.38
N ALA A 17 8.07 65.56 -18.12
CA ALA A 17 9.16 65.24 -17.23
C ALA A 17 9.10 63.72 -16.92
N ALA A 18 10.07 62.97 -17.39
CA ALA A 18 10.22 61.55 -17.08
C ALA A 18 10.68 61.36 -15.64
N LEU A 19 9.77 60.98 -14.74
CA LEU A 19 10.10 60.43 -13.43
C LEU A 19 10.61 59.00 -13.64
N VAL A 20 11.93 58.83 -13.54
CA VAL A 20 12.56 57.49 -13.42
C VAL A 20 12.40 57.05 -12.00
N LEU A 21 11.40 56.18 -11.74
CA LEU A 21 11.33 55.41 -10.50
C LEU A 21 12.33 54.24 -10.63
N PRO A 22 13.29 54.05 -9.73
CA PRO A 22 14.04 52.81 -9.69
C PRO A 22 13.12 51.68 -9.24
N LEU A 23 12.81 50.74 -10.10
CA LEU A 23 12.36 49.42 -9.69
C LEU A 23 13.51 48.79 -8.93
N ALA A 24 13.46 48.89 -7.61
CA ALA A 24 14.19 47.97 -6.76
C ALA A 24 13.51 46.56 -6.92
N ALA A 25 14.00 45.81 -7.89
CA ALA A 25 13.74 44.39 -7.92
C ALA A 25 14.37 43.81 -6.66
N CYS A 26 13.54 43.56 -5.64
CA CYS A 26 13.91 42.60 -4.58
C CYS A 26 14.03 41.24 -5.26
N THR A 27 15.23 40.92 -5.75
CA THR A 27 15.64 39.53 -5.84
C THR A 27 15.81 39.06 -4.41
N ALA A 28 14.73 38.58 -3.81
CA ALA A 28 14.85 37.63 -2.72
C ALA A 28 15.54 36.41 -3.33
N ALA A 29 16.84 36.25 -3.09
CA ALA A 29 17.44 34.94 -3.14
C ALA A 29 16.58 34.04 -2.25
N PRO A 30 16.32 32.77 -2.64
CA PRO A 30 15.76 31.83 -1.70
C PRO A 30 16.80 31.74 -0.56
N GLY A 31 16.54 32.46 0.52
CA GLY A 31 17.30 32.34 1.75
C GLY A 31 16.97 30.96 2.29
N GLN A 32 17.96 30.08 2.37
CA GLN A 32 17.93 29.00 3.31
C GLN A 32 17.51 29.61 4.66
N ALA A 33 16.34 29.21 5.14
CA ALA A 33 15.97 29.46 6.53
C ALA A 33 16.84 28.49 7.34
N ASP A 34 18.01 28.96 7.78
CA ASP A 34 18.82 28.26 8.78
C ASP A 34 18.03 28.31 10.11
N GLY A 35 17.28 27.23 10.41
CA GLY A 35 16.57 27.07 11.68
C GLY A 35 15.49 25.99 11.62
N PRO A 36 15.06 25.50 12.79
CA PRO A 36 14.02 24.49 12.87
C PRO A 36 12.76 24.94 12.14
N ARG A 37 12.19 24.04 11.32
CA ARG A 37 10.96 24.32 10.58
C ARG A 37 9.77 24.01 11.46
N ASP A 38 8.82 24.93 11.55
CA ASP A 38 7.56 24.69 12.26
C ASP A 38 6.63 23.72 11.49
N THR A 39 6.85 23.57 10.18
CA THR A 39 6.00 22.78 9.29
C THR A 39 6.85 21.82 8.46
N LEU A 40 6.40 20.56 8.37
CA LEU A 40 6.89 19.54 7.44
C LEU A 40 5.84 19.31 6.34
N VAL A 41 6.25 19.29 5.07
CA VAL A 41 5.34 19.07 3.95
C VAL A 41 5.67 17.76 3.26
N TYR A 42 4.73 16.83 3.31
CA TYR A 42 4.80 15.56 2.60
C TYR A 42 3.86 15.59 1.39
N ALA A 43 4.33 15.16 0.21
CA ALA A 43 3.48 15.04 -0.95
C ALA A 43 3.42 13.60 -1.44
N THR A 44 2.20 13.06 -1.55
CA THR A 44 1.96 11.69 -2.01
C THR A 44 1.50 11.65 -3.46
N GLY A 45 1.93 10.58 -4.17
CA GLY A 45 1.39 10.19 -5.47
C GLY A 45 0.19 9.28 -5.38
N ASP A 46 -0.08 8.74 -4.19
CA ASP A 46 -1.23 7.86 -3.96
C ASP A 46 -2.55 8.64 -4.01
N ALA A 47 -3.63 7.90 -4.24
CA ALA A 47 -4.97 8.47 -4.25
C ALA A 47 -5.34 9.07 -2.88
N GLU A 48 -6.09 10.18 -2.90
CA GLU A 48 -6.71 10.69 -1.68
C GLU A 48 -7.70 9.66 -1.13
N PRO A 49 -7.58 9.24 0.15
CA PRO A 49 -8.53 8.31 0.74
C PRO A 49 -9.90 8.96 0.94
N ASP A 50 -10.97 8.17 0.80
CA ASP A 50 -12.33 8.65 1.08
C ASP A 50 -12.56 8.81 2.60
N CYS A 51 -11.86 8.01 3.40
CA CYS A 51 -11.99 7.91 4.85
C CYS A 51 -10.61 7.76 5.50
N LEU A 52 -10.34 8.46 6.60
CA LEU A 52 -9.10 8.33 7.37
C LEU A 52 -9.18 7.30 8.51
N ASP A 53 -10.39 6.79 8.81
CA ASP A 53 -10.54 5.65 9.72
C ASP A 53 -10.07 4.37 9.01
N PRO A 54 -8.94 3.75 9.42
CA PRO A 54 -8.40 2.58 8.75
C PRO A 54 -9.24 1.32 8.93
N HIS A 55 -10.22 1.34 9.85
CA HIS A 55 -11.17 0.25 10.02
C HIS A 55 -12.22 0.20 8.91
N VAL A 56 -12.50 1.34 8.25
CA VAL A 56 -13.46 1.45 7.16
C VAL A 56 -12.78 1.19 5.82
N GLY A 57 -13.15 0.12 5.14
CA GLY A 57 -12.45 -0.33 3.93
C GLY A 57 -11.12 -1.00 4.28
N GLY A 58 -10.01 -0.31 4.12
CA GLY A 58 -8.65 -0.79 4.44
C GLY A 58 -7.76 -0.88 3.20
N ASN A 59 -7.33 0.27 2.67
CA ASN A 59 -6.40 0.36 1.55
C ASN A 59 -5.07 1.02 1.97
N TYR A 60 -4.07 0.95 1.10
CA TYR A 60 -2.74 1.47 1.40
C TYR A 60 -2.68 3.01 1.56
N PRO A 61 -3.37 3.83 0.72
CA PRO A 61 -3.44 5.28 0.95
C PRO A 61 -3.97 5.69 2.33
N GLN A 62 -4.92 4.93 2.90
CA GLN A 62 -5.36 5.14 4.28
C GLN A 62 -4.25 4.83 5.29
N ALA A 63 -3.51 3.72 5.09
CA ALA A 63 -2.44 3.30 5.98
C ALA A 63 -1.31 4.33 6.06
N LEU A 64 -0.95 4.99 4.96
CA LEU A 64 0.06 6.04 4.90
C LEU A 64 -0.22 7.16 5.91
N LEU A 65 -1.47 7.62 5.98
CA LEU A 65 -1.91 8.66 6.88
C LEU A 65 -2.24 8.15 8.28
N ALA A 66 -2.89 6.98 8.36
CA ALA A 66 -3.30 6.40 9.63
C ALA A 66 -2.11 6.21 10.59
N THR A 67 -0.95 5.79 10.08
CA THR A 67 0.27 5.60 10.88
C THR A 67 0.84 6.90 11.47
N GLN A 68 0.40 8.07 11.03
CA GLN A 68 0.76 9.34 11.64
C GLN A 68 -0.15 9.71 12.83
N VAL A 69 -1.35 9.12 12.90
CA VAL A 69 -2.41 9.48 13.85
C VAL A 69 -2.71 8.35 14.83
N LEU A 70 -2.57 7.10 14.40
CA LEU A 70 -2.99 5.90 15.11
C LEU A 70 -1.79 4.98 15.35
N GLU A 71 -1.86 4.16 16.39
CA GLU A 71 -0.83 3.21 16.77
C GLU A 71 -1.41 1.78 16.84
N SER A 72 -0.59 0.79 16.50
CA SER A 72 -0.92 -0.63 16.62
C SER A 72 -0.54 -1.20 17.98
N LEU A 73 -1.05 -2.38 18.34
CA LEU A 73 -0.68 -3.04 19.62
C LEU A 73 0.78 -3.44 19.66
N VAL A 74 1.33 -3.88 18.54
CA VAL A 74 2.73 -4.32 18.38
C VAL A 74 3.30 -3.77 17.08
N SER A 75 4.62 -3.81 16.93
CA SER A 75 5.34 -3.38 15.72
C SER A 75 6.37 -4.44 15.33
N LEU A 76 7.22 -4.14 14.34
CA LEU A 76 8.40 -4.91 13.98
C LEU A 76 9.67 -4.10 14.23
N ASP A 77 10.76 -4.81 14.49
CA ASP A 77 12.11 -4.26 14.36
C ASP A 77 12.65 -4.41 12.92
N GLU A 78 13.86 -3.94 12.69
CA GLU A 78 14.53 -4.02 11.37
C GLU A 78 14.85 -5.47 10.93
N ASP A 79 14.89 -6.41 11.86
CA ASP A 79 15.12 -7.83 11.61
C ASP A 79 13.80 -8.60 11.36
N GLY A 80 12.65 -7.91 11.41
CA GLY A 80 11.32 -8.50 11.22
C GLY A 80 10.73 -9.19 12.46
N ASN A 81 11.33 -9.01 13.64
CA ASN A 81 10.78 -9.57 14.87
C ASN A 81 9.66 -8.68 15.42
N ILE A 82 8.62 -9.31 15.99
CA ILE A 82 7.56 -8.58 16.70
C ILE A 82 8.11 -7.93 17.96
N VAL A 83 7.88 -6.62 18.08
CA VAL A 83 8.32 -5.80 19.21
C VAL A 83 7.16 -5.01 19.84
N PRO A 84 7.29 -4.58 21.10
CA PRO A 84 6.29 -3.77 21.78
C PRO A 84 5.99 -2.44 21.10
N TRP A 85 4.69 -2.05 21.15
CA TRP A 85 4.23 -0.70 20.85
C TRP A 85 3.22 -0.27 21.92
N LEU A 86 1.88 -0.23 21.64
CA LEU A 86 0.87 0.03 22.68
C LEU A 86 0.78 -1.09 23.73
N ALA A 87 1.03 -2.34 23.32
CA ALA A 87 1.25 -3.45 24.23
C ALA A 87 2.74 -3.58 24.56
N THR A 88 3.07 -3.53 25.84
CA THR A 88 4.46 -3.63 26.34
C THR A 88 4.89 -5.08 26.57
N ALA A 89 3.94 -5.99 26.73
CA ALA A 89 4.16 -7.42 26.88
C ALA A 89 2.89 -8.21 26.50
N TRP A 90 3.09 -9.48 26.18
CA TRP A 90 1.99 -10.43 25.92
C TRP A 90 2.36 -11.84 26.35
N THR A 91 1.34 -12.64 26.66
CA THR A 91 1.48 -14.07 26.97
C THR A 91 0.33 -14.83 26.31
N THR A 92 0.60 -16.09 25.92
CA THR A 92 -0.43 -16.99 25.38
C THR A 92 -0.65 -18.19 26.28
N SER A 93 -1.87 -18.73 26.26
CA SER A 93 -2.20 -19.98 26.93
C SER A 93 -1.57 -21.19 26.22
N GLU A 94 -1.42 -22.34 26.93
CA GLU A 94 -0.82 -23.57 26.37
C GLU A 94 -1.59 -24.09 25.13
N ASP A 95 -2.89 -23.87 25.08
CA ASP A 95 -3.74 -24.27 23.95
C ASP A 95 -3.78 -23.23 22.80
N GLY A 96 -3.11 -22.09 22.97
CA GLY A 96 -3.08 -21.02 21.98
C GLY A 96 -4.41 -20.26 21.79
N LEU A 97 -5.42 -20.49 22.64
CA LEU A 97 -6.76 -19.93 22.52
C LEU A 97 -6.96 -18.63 23.29
N SER A 98 -6.01 -18.24 24.14
CA SER A 98 -6.09 -16.99 24.92
C SER A 98 -4.77 -16.25 24.90
N TRP A 99 -4.84 -14.93 24.68
CA TRP A 99 -3.69 -14.03 24.67
C TRP A 99 -3.93 -12.84 25.60
N ASP A 100 -3.05 -12.62 26.57
CA ASP A 100 -3.07 -11.46 27.46
C ASP A 100 -2.10 -10.40 26.94
N PHE A 101 -2.59 -9.19 26.69
CA PHE A 101 -1.80 -8.03 26.31
C PHE A 101 -1.73 -7.02 27.44
N THR A 102 -0.52 -6.70 27.90
CA THR A 102 -0.28 -5.64 28.89
C THR A 102 -0.02 -4.33 28.16
N LEU A 103 -0.86 -3.31 28.38
CA LEU A 103 -0.81 -2.03 27.72
C LEU A 103 0.16 -1.04 28.41
N ASP A 104 0.72 -0.08 27.64
CA ASP A 104 1.53 1.01 28.21
C ASP A 104 0.62 2.00 28.96
N PRO A 105 0.78 2.18 30.28
CA PRO A 105 -0.05 3.11 31.05
C PRO A 105 0.18 4.59 30.68
N LYS A 106 1.19 4.90 29.87
CA LYS A 106 1.45 6.24 29.38
C LYS A 106 0.69 6.57 28.11
N ALA A 107 0.18 5.53 27.41
CA ALA A 107 -0.51 5.70 26.16
C ALA A 107 -1.82 6.48 26.35
N LYS A 108 -1.99 7.56 25.59
CA LYS A 108 -3.19 8.41 25.61
C LYS A 108 -3.60 8.78 24.20
N PHE A 109 -4.89 8.80 23.99
CA PHE A 109 -5.46 9.39 22.79
C PHE A 109 -5.31 10.92 22.79
N SER A 110 -5.37 11.53 21.62
CA SER A 110 -5.29 12.98 21.45
C SER A 110 -6.45 13.77 22.09
N ASP A 111 -7.52 13.08 22.49
CA ASP A 111 -8.60 13.64 23.33
C ASP A 111 -8.29 13.61 24.83
N GLY A 112 -7.13 13.09 25.23
CA GLY A 112 -6.65 12.99 26.61
C GLY A 112 -7.12 11.74 27.35
N THR A 113 -7.96 10.88 26.77
CA THR A 113 -8.37 9.61 27.38
C THR A 113 -7.25 8.56 27.30
N ALA A 114 -7.24 7.60 28.23
CA ALA A 114 -6.24 6.55 28.26
C ALA A 114 -6.50 5.51 27.17
N VAL A 115 -5.41 4.95 26.61
CA VAL A 115 -5.48 3.72 25.82
C VAL A 115 -5.54 2.54 26.79
N ASP A 116 -6.74 2.06 27.09
CA ASP A 116 -6.98 0.98 28.05
C ASP A 116 -7.61 -0.25 27.40
N ALA A 117 -7.77 -1.33 28.16
CA ALA A 117 -8.34 -2.58 27.69
C ALA A 117 -9.79 -2.42 27.18
N ALA A 118 -10.56 -1.44 27.70
CA ALA A 118 -11.90 -1.18 27.20
C ALA A 118 -11.85 -0.52 25.80
N ALA A 119 -10.85 0.34 25.54
CA ALA A 119 -10.61 0.89 24.21
C ALA A 119 -10.21 -0.23 23.23
N ILE A 120 -9.33 -1.15 23.62
CA ILE A 120 -8.96 -2.31 22.77
C ILE A 120 -10.21 -3.13 22.40
N LYS A 121 -11.05 -3.46 23.39
CA LYS A 121 -12.31 -4.18 23.16
C LYS A 121 -13.20 -3.44 22.15
N ALA A 122 -13.42 -2.15 22.35
CA ALA A 122 -14.26 -1.34 21.46
C ALA A 122 -13.73 -1.33 20.00
N ASN A 123 -12.42 -1.30 19.81
CA ASN A 123 -11.80 -1.34 18.48
C ASN A 123 -12.00 -2.69 17.78
N ILE A 124 -11.81 -3.81 18.48
CA ILE A 124 -12.04 -5.13 17.90
C ILE A 124 -13.53 -5.31 17.56
N GLU A 125 -14.45 -4.91 18.45
CA GLU A 125 -15.88 -4.94 18.17
C GLU A 125 -16.26 -4.05 16.98
N HIS A 126 -15.64 -2.88 16.84
CA HIS A 126 -15.84 -1.99 15.69
C HIS A 126 -15.37 -2.62 14.39
N LEU A 127 -14.19 -3.24 14.36
CA LEU A 127 -13.67 -3.96 13.19
C LEU A 127 -14.56 -5.13 12.77
N GLN A 128 -15.15 -5.85 13.74
CA GLN A 128 -16.02 -7.01 13.50
C GLN A 128 -17.46 -6.63 13.18
N ASN A 129 -17.85 -5.38 13.43
CA ASN A 129 -19.20 -4.92 13.13
C ASN A 129 -19.38 -4.81 11.60
N PRO A 130 -20.36 -5.53 11.00
CA PRO A 130 -20.64 -5.43 9.56
C PRO A 130 -20.90 -4.01 9.06
N ASP A 131 -21.53 -3.16 9.89
CA ASP A 131 -21.86 -1.77 9.54
C ASP A 131 -20.60 -0.89 9.37
N THR A 132 -19.45 -1.30 9.90
CA THR A 132 -18.17 -0.62 9.68
C THR A 132 -17.68 -0.79 8.24
N GLY A 133 -18.05 -1.87 7.57
CA GLY A 133 -17.59 -2.14 6.21
C GLY A 133 -16.07 -2.41 6.14
N SER A 134 -15.52 -3.03 7.17
CA SER A 134 -14.09 -3.35 7.23
C SER A 134 -13.72 -4.46 6.25
N SER A 135 -12.55 -4.36 5.64
CA SER A 135 -11.97 -5.39 4.77
C SER A 135 -10.72 -6.01 5.39
N THR A 136 -9.55 -5.46 5.13
CA THR A 136 -8.27 -5.98 5.66
C THR A 136 -8.25 -6.08 7.18
N GLY A 137 -8.77 -5.07 7.88
CA GLY A 137 -8.86 -5.09 9.34
C GLY A 137 -9.77 -6.19 9.87
N TYR A 138 -10.94 -6.40 9.23
CA TYR A 138 -11.83 -7.52 9.57
C TYR A 138 -11.15 -8.87 9.43
N LEU A 139 -10.50 -9.10 8.28
CA LEU A 139 -9.77 -10.36 8.03
C LEU A 139 -8.67 -10.60 9.08
N ALA A 140 -8.03 -9.55 9.57
CA ALA A 140 -6.98 -9.63 10.57
C ALA A 140 -7.49 -10.04 11.98
N VAL A 141 -8.76 -9.72 12.31
CA VAL A 141 -9.31 -9.93 13.67
C VAL A 141 -10.46 -10.95 13.73
N GLN A 142 -10.87 -11.53 12.59
CA GLN A 142 -12.01 -12.46 12.54
C GLN A 142 -11.87 -13.72 13.43
N GLN A 143 -10.63 -14.05 13.82
CA GLN A 143 -10.35 -15.18 14.72
C GLN A 143 -10.59 -14.84 16.20
N ILE A 144 -10.72 -13.56 16.56
CA ILE A 144 -10.95 -13.11 17.92
C ILE A 144 -12.44 -13.28 18.22
N ALA A 145 -12.75 -14.20 19.15
CA ALA A 145 -14.14 -14.46 19.57
C ALA A 145 -14.64 -13.39 20.53
N GLU A 146 -13.78 -12.91 21.44
CA GLU A 146 -14.09 -11.93 22.45
C GLU A 146 -12.82 -11.25 22.97
N VAL A 147 -12.94 -9.98 23.37
CA VAL A 147 -11.93 -9.29 24.18
C VAL A 147 -12.48 -9.07 25.58
N GLU A 148 -11.86 -9.71 26.58
CA GLU A 148 -12.16 -9.56 28.01
C GLU A 148 -11.31 -8.42 28.59
N VAL A 149 -11.94 -7.49 29.30
CA VAL A 149 -11.25 -6.47 30.10
C VAL A 149 -10.87 -7.05 31.45
N VAL A 150 -9.65 -7.59 31.57
CA VAL A 150 -9.15 -8.17 32.83
C VAL A 150 -8.84 -7.08 33.85
N SER A 151 -8.22 -5.99 33.40
CA SER A 151 -8.00 -4.76 34.14
C SER A 151 -7.87 -3.60 33.13
N PRO A 152 -7.82 -2.34 33.56
CA PRO A 152 -7.58 -1.25 32.62
C PRO A 152 -6.31 -1.41 31.76
N GLU A 153 -5.29 -2.09 32.28
CA GLU A 153 -3.99 -2.26 31.63
C GLU A 153 -3.85 -3.64 30.97
N VAL A 154 -4.82 -4.56 31.10
CA VAL A 154 -4.73 -5.91 30.55
C VAL A 154 -5.97 -6.27 29.76
N ALA A 155 -5.81 -6.45 28.46
CA ALA A 155 -6.82 -6.99 27.55
C ALA A 155 -6.52 -8.46 27.26
N ARG A 156 -7.51 -9.35 27.45
CA ARG A 156 -7.42 -10.76 27.08
C ARG A 156 -8.23 -11.04 25.84
N PHE A 157 -7.57 -11.58 24.83
CA PHE A 157 -8.21 -12.01 23.60
C PHE A 157 -8.52 -13.51 23.70
N HIS A 158 -9.77 -13.87 23.48
CA HIS A 158 -10.21 -15.26 23.32
C HIS A 158 -10.38 -15.53 21.83
N LEU A 159 -9.75 -16.62 21.34
CA LEU A 159 -9.76 -16.97 19.92
C LEU A 159 -10.69 -18.14 19.64
N ASN A 160 -11.30 -18.16 18.45
CA ASN A 160 -12.11 -19.29 17.96
C ASN A 160 -11.27 -20.53 17.62
N ARG A 161 -9.99 -20.32 17.29
CA ARG A 161 -8.98 -21.33 16.99
C ARG A 161 -7.59 -20.76 17.32
N PRO A 162 -6.57 -21.60 17.56
CA PRO A 162 -5.21 -21.10 17.72
C PRO A 162 -4.79 -20.28 16.48
N ASP A 163 -4.14 -19.15 16.71
CA ASP A 163 -3.63 -18.28 15.66
C ASP A 163 -2.17 -17.90 15.95
N ALA A 164 -1.24 -18.55 15.24
CA ALA A 164 0.20 -18.30 15.35
C ALA A 164 0.60 -16.96 14.69
N ALA A 165 -0.27 -16.41 13.83
CA ALA A 165 -0.06 -15.15 13.12
C ALA A 165 -0.80 -13.96 13.78
N LEU A 166 -1.37 -14.12 14.97
CA LEU A 166 -2.14 -13.05 15.63
C LEU A 166 -1.32 -11.77 15.79
N LEU A 167 -0.08 -11.88 16.26
CA LEU A 167 0.79 -10.70 16.45
C LEU A 167 1.13 -10.02 15.12
N GLU A 168 1.38 -10.80 14.06
CA GLU A 168 1.56 -10.29 12.69
C GLU A 168 0.33 -9.51 12.22
N SER A 169 -0.86 -10.00 12.56
CA SER A 169 -2.13 -9.33 12.27
C SER A 169 -2.31 -8.03 13.07
N LEU A 170 -1.97 -8.05 14.38
CA LEU A 170 -2.12 -6.89 15.28
C LEU A 170 -1.06 -5.81 15.08
N ALA A 171 -0.02 -6.06 14.30
CA ALA A 171 0.98 -5.07 13.90
C ALA A 171 0.53 -4.20 12.73
N GLN A 172 -0.55 -4.58 12.02
CA GLN A 172 -0.98 -3.89 10.82
C GLN A 172 -1.68 -2.56 11.14
N PRO A 173 -1.51 -1.51 10.31
CA PRO A 173 -2.16 -0.20 10.52
C PRO A 173 -3.69 -0.25 10.39
N TRP A 174 -4.23 -1.25 9.70
CA TRP A 174 -5.70 -1.43 9.54
C TRP A 174 -6.41 -1.94 10.78
N VAL A 175 -5.65 -2.33 11.81
CA VAL A 175 -6.17 -2.70 13.15
C VAL A 175 -5.66 -1.73 14.23
N ALA A 176 -5.12 -0.58 13.82
CA ALA A 176 -4.62 0.43 14.73
C ALA A 176 -5.74 0.95 15.66
N ILE A 177 -5.36 1.31 16.87
CA ILE A 177 -6.28 1.62 17.96
C ILE A 177 -6.68 3.09 17.94
N GLN A 178 -7.99 3.34 18.00
CA GLN A 178 -8.59 4.67 18.06
C GLN A 178 -9.45 4.84 19.30
N SER A 179 -9.68 6.11 19.72
CA SER A 179 -10.51 6.43 20.86
C SER A 179 -11.95 5.92 20.68
N PRO A 180 -12.54 5.24 21.67
CA PRO A 180 -13.96 4.89 21.65
C PRO A 180 -14.85 6.10 21.41
N ALA A 181 -14.53 7.27 21.96
CA ALA A 181 -15.27 8.51 21.71
C ALA A 181 -15.19 8.94 20.23
N GLY A 182 -14.09 8.63 19.53
CA GLY A 182 -13.97 8.81 18.08
C GLY A 182 -14.95 7.91 17.32
N ILE A 183 -14.99 6.62 17.65
CA ILE A 183 -15.90 5.63 17.08
C ILE A 183 -17.37 6.04 17.32
N GLU A 184 -17.72 6.44 18.53
CA GLU A 184 -19.07 6.84 18.92
C GLU A 184 -19.59 8.08 18.18
N ARG A 185 -18.72 8.94 17.61
CA ARG A 185 -19.14 10.06 16.74
C ARG A 185 -19.80 9.61 15.44
N GLY A 186 -19.67 8.34 15.10
CA GLY A 186 -20.15 7.74 13.86
C GLY A 186 -19.17 7.87 12.69
N THR A 187 -19.37 7.02 11.69
CA THR A 187 -18.45 6.81 10.55
C THR A 187 -18.09 8.12 9.84
N GLU A 188 -19.07 8.99 9.53
CA GLU A 188 -18.80 10.22 8.78
C GLU A 188 -17.81 11.15 9.52
N ALA A 189 -18.03 11.40 10.80
CA ALA A 189 -17.16 12.27 11.59
C ALA A 189 -15.79 11.63 11.87
N ASN A 190 -15.77 10.31 12.08
CA ASN A 190 -14.54 9.58 12.34
C ASN A 190 -13.69 9.43 11.07
N CYS A 191 -14.31 9.24 9.91
CA CYS A 191 -13.61 9.25 8.62
C CYS A 191 -12.88 10.56 8.32
N LEU A 192 -13.42 11.69 8.79
CA LEU A 192 -12.77 12.99 8.56
C LEU A 192 -11.58 13.25 9.49
N ALA A 193 -11.65 12.79 10.74
CA ALA A 193 -10.61 13.02 11.73
C ALA A 193 -10.69 11.96 12.84
N PRO A 194 -10.08 10.77 12.65
CA PRO A 194 -10.01 9.75 13.69
C PRO A 194 -9.21 10.28 14.89
N ILE A 195 -9.62 9.88 16.09
CA ILE A 195 -8.92 10.26 17.33
C ILE A 195 -7.98 9.11 17.69
N GLY A 196 -6.70 9.29 17.44
CA GLY A 196 -5.65 8.31 17.73
C GLY A 196 -4.75 8.72 18.89
N SER A 197 -3.80 7.84 19.19
CA SER A 197 -2.74 8.02 20.18
C SER A 197 -1.39 8.43 19.56
N GLY A 198 -1.33 8.52 18.22
CA GLY A 198 -0.10 8.74 17.47
C GLY A 198 0.50 10.15 17.63
N PRO A 199 1.64 10.40 16.93
CA PRO A 199 2.41 11.63 17.05
C PRO A 199 1.71 12.88 16.50
N PHE A 200 0.65 12.72 15.72
CA PHE A 200 -0.13 13.81 15.13
C PHE A 200 -1.63 13.57 15.30
N ALA A 201 -2.41 14.65 15.18
CA ALA A 201 -3.87 14.62 15.11
C ALA A 201 -4.35 15.43 13.90
N VAL A 202 -5.40 14.98 13.22
CA VAL A 202 -5.97 15.70 12.07
C VAL A 202 -6.62 17.00 12.56
N SER A 203 -6.22 18.13 11.99
CA SER A 203 -6.80 19.44 12.29
C SER A 203 -7.60 20.04 11.14
N GLU A 204 -7.25 19.76 9.88
CA GLU A 204 -7.98 20.22 8.69
C GLU A 204 -7.88 19.19 7.57
N TRP A 205 -8.96 19.02 6.81
CA TRP A 205 -8.94 18.29 5.55
C TRP A 205 -9.63 19.11 4.46
N THR A 206 -8.84 19.63 3.53
CA THR A 206 -9.32 20.25 2.30
C THR A 206 -9.26 19.21 1.18
N LYS A 207 -10.42 18.68 0.79
CA LYS A 207 -10.51 17.62 -0.23
C LYS A 207 -9.81 18.02 -1.54
N GLN A 208 -9.11 17.06 -2.13
CA GLN A 208 -8.31 17.18 -3.37
C GLN A 208 -7.15 18.19 -3.30
N ASP A 209 -6.76 18.60 -2.11
CA ASP A 209 -5.62 19.50 -1.91
C ASP A 209 -4.69 18.96 -0.82
N ARG A 210 -5.14 18.99 0.45
CA ARG A 210 -4.27 18.65 1.58
C ARG A 210 -5.03 18.19 2.82
N ILE A 211 -4.29 17.51 3.68
CA ILE A 211 -4.65 17.28 5.08
C ILE A 211 -3.61 17.95 5.96
N VAL A 212 -4.05 18.67 6.98
CA VAL A 212 -3.19 19.29 7.99
C VAL A 212 -3.30 18.49 9.28
N LEU A 213 -2.15 18.11 9.83
CA LEU A 213 -2.04 17.38 11.07
C LEU A 213 -1.21 18.22 12.06
N ASP A 214 -1.74 18.47 13.23
CA ASP A 214 -1.02 19.14 14.30
C ASP A 214 -0.33 18.10 15.19
N ARG A 215 0.89 18.42 15.64
CA ARG A 215 1.64 17.53 16.52
C ARG A 215 0.91 17.32 17.83
N ASN A 216 0.78 16.07 18.25
CA ASN A 216 0.26 15.69 19.55
C ASN A 216 1.34 15.99 20.62
N PRO A 217 1.14 17.00 21.50
CA PRO A 217 2.15 17.39 22.48
C PRO A 217 2.33 16.37 23.60
N ASP A 218 1.34 15.51 23.81
CA ASP A 218 1.33 14.49 24.86
C ASP A 218 1.81 13.11 24.36
N TYR A 219 2.26 13.03 23.10
CA TYR A 219 2.76 11.78 22.52
C TYR A 219 3.99 11.26 23.25
N ALA A 220 3.93 10.02 23.76
CA ALA A 220 4.96 9.43 24.62
C ALA A 220 5.30 7.96 24.32
N THR A 221 4.65 7.33 23.34
CA THR A 221 4.68 5.88 23.10
C THR A 221 5.15 5.52 21.67
N PRO A 222 6.36 5.94 21.24
CA PRO A 222 6.86 5.50 19.93
C PRO A 222 7.06 3.98 19.90
N PRO A 223 6.95 3.33 18.74
CA PRO A 223 7.25 1.91 18.62
C PRO A 223 8.73 1.66 18.98
N THR A 224 9.02 0.45 19.44
CA THR A 224 10.41 0.06 19.76
C THR A 224 11.34 0.32 18.56
N GLY A 225 12.48 0.93 18.82
CA GLY A 225 13.44 1.36 17.77
C GLY A 225 13.26 2.80 17.31
N PHE A 226 12.13 3.44 17.65
CA PHE A 226 11.86 4.84 17.30
C PHE A 226 11.89 5.74 18.55
N ALA A 227 12.00 7.04 18.35
CA ALA A 227 12.10 8.02 19.43
C ALA A 227 10.92 9.01 19.42
N VAL A 228 10.64 9.57 20.59
CA VAL A 228 9.78 10.75 20.70
C VAL A 228 10.50 11.92 20.02
N ALA A 229 9.74 12.76 19.33
CA ALA A 229 10.26 13.94 18.66
C ALA A 229 11.08 14.85 19.59
N SER A 230 12.13 15.46 19.06
CA SER A 230 12.89 16.52 19.75
C SER A 230 12.03 17.78 19.88
N ALA A 231 12.47 18.71 20.74
CA ALA A 231 11.79 19.99 20.91
C ALA A 231 11.77 20.85 19.63
N ASP A 232 12.71 20.61 18.73
CA ASP A 232 12.88 21.32 17.46
C ASP A 232 12.16 20.63 16.28
N ALA A 233 11.41 19.54 16.54
CA ALA A 233 10.64 18.87 15.51
C ALA A 233 9.46 19.74 15.03
N PRO A 234 9.04 19.59 13.75
CA PRO A 234 7.91 20.33 13.19
C PRO A 234 6.64 20.18 14.04
N LYS A 235 5.93 21.28 14.26
CA LYS A 235 4.67 21.32 15.02
C LYS A 235 3.48 20.91 14.17
N GLN A 236 3.63 20.98 12.85
CA GLN A 236 2.58 20.69 11.88
C GLN A 236 3.12 19.85 10.74
N LEU A 237 2.33 18.89 10.28
CA LEU A 237 2.54 18.12 9.08
C LEU A 237 1.45 18.50 8.07
N ILE A 238 1.84 18.92 6.88
CA ILE A 238 0.94 19.14 5.74
C ILE A 238 1.10 17.96 4.78
N TRP A 239 0.05 17.22 4.58
CA TRP A 239 -0.02 16.10 3.63
C TRP A 239 -0.70 16.56 2.36
N ARG A 240 0.01 16.57 1.24
CA ARG A 240 -0.49 17.04 -0.07
C ARG A 240 -0.69 15.89 -1.03
N PHE A 241 -1.72 16.01 -1.87
CA PHE A 241 -2.00 15.07 -2.95
C PHE A 241 -1.49 15.67 -4.28
N ILE A 242 -0.39 15.12 -4.82
CA ILE A 242 0.20 15.53 -6.10
C ILE A 242 0.39 14.25 -6.95
N PRO A 243 -0.64 13.81 -7.70
CA PRO A 243 -0.60 12.54 -8.43
C PRO A 243 0.48 12.47 -9.51
N ASP A 244 0.74 13.58 -10.23
CA ASP A 244 1.78 13.62 -11.27
C ASP A 244 3.18 13.57 -10.66
N ALA A 245 3.94 12.51 -10.97
CA ALA A 245 5.27 12.27 -10.41
C ALA A 245 6.29 13.34 -10.78
N THR A 246 6.18 13.93 -11.98
CA THR A 246 7.08 14.99 -12.44
C THR A 246 6.82 16.30 -11.67
N ALA A 247 5.55 16.66 -11.49
CA ALA A 247 5.17 17.82 -10.69
C ALA A 247 5.56 17.64 -9.22
N ARG A 248 5.39 16.42 -8.67
CA ARG A 248 5.75 16.08 -7.29
C ARG A 248 7.25 16.20 -7.07
N PHE A 249 8.07 15.67 -7.98
CA PHE A 249 9.52 15.78 -7.92
C PHE A 249 10.01 17.25 -8.10
N ALA A 250 9.39 18.02 -9.00
CA ALA A 250 9.69 19.45 -9.15
C ALA A 250 9.38 20.26 -7.88
N ALA A 251 8.29 19.91 -7.15
CA ALA A 251 7.96 20.53 -5.88
C ALA A 251 9.01 20.22 -4.79
N LEU A 252 9.58 19.00 -4.78
CA LEU A 252 10.70 18.65 -3.89
C LEU A 252 11.95 19.45 -4.23
N GLN A 253 12.34 19.50 -5.52
CA GLN A 253 13.53 20.23 -5.97
C GLN A 253 13.44 21.74 -5.71
N SER A 254 12.24 22.33 -5.79
CA SER A 254 12.02 23.75 -5.48
C SER A 254 11.92 24.04 -3.98
N GLY A 255 11.81 23.01 -3.11
CA GLY A 255 11.61 23.16 -1.67
C GLY A 255 10.18 23.55 -1.31
N GLU A 256 9.20 23.36 -2.19
CA GLU A 256 7.78 23.52 -1.90
C GLU A 256 7.26 22.36 -1.03
N VAL A 257 7.86 21.17 -1.18
CA VAL A 257 7.63 20.03 -0.32
C VAL A 257 8.96 19.49 0.21
N ASP A 258 8.93 18.77 1.33
CA ASP A 258 10.11 18.27 2.01
C ASP A 258 10.36 16.78 1.73
N ILE A 259 9.29 16.00 1.51
CA ILE A 259 9.32 14.56 1.27
C ILE A 259 8.29 14.22 0.19
N ILE A 260 8.65 13.29 -0.69
CA ILE A 260 7.74 12.69 -1.67
C ILE A 260 7.84 11.16 -1.64
N ASP A 261 6.76 10.49 -2.00
CA ASP A 261 6.73 9.06 -2.31
C ASP A 261 6.59 8.78 -3.81
N ASN A 262 6.64 7.51 -4.19
CA ASN A 262 6.40 7.02 -5.55
C ASN A 262 7.11 7.85 -6.66
N PRO A 263 8.42 8.16 -6.51
CA PRO A 263 9.17 8.80 -7.59
C PRO A 263 9.33 7.84 -8.77
N LEU A 264 9.53 8.40 -9.97
CA LEU A 264 9.93 7.60 -11.12
C LEU A 264 11.39 7.13 -10.96
N PRO A 265 11.79 5.98 -11.56
CA PRO A 265 13.15 5.45 -11.45
C PRO A 265 14.25 6.45 -11.81
N GLU A 266 14.08 7.21 -12.89
CA GLU A 266 15.03 8.25 -13.29
C GLU A 266 15.12 9.43 -12.30
N GLN A 267 14.06 9.66 -11.50
CA GLN A 267 14.05 10.68 -10.45
C GLN A 267 14.85 10.21 -9.23
N ILE A 268 14.81 8.91 -8.92
CA ILE A 268 15.64 8.29 -7.87
C ILE A 268 17.12 8.47 -8.23
N THR A 269 17.52 8.07 -9.44
CA THR A 269 18.89 8.23 -9.95
C THR A 269 19.35 9.70 -9.92
N THR A 270 18.43 10.63 -10.28
CA THR A 270 18.70 12.06 -10.22
C THR A 270 18.93 12.54 -8.79
N ALA A 271 18.08 12.12 -7.85
CA ALA A 271 18.16 12.50 -6.44
C ALA A 271 19.44 11.96 -5.77
N GLU A 272 19.84 10.73 -6.06
CA GLU A 272 21.09 10.14 -5.55
C GLU A 272 22.36 10.90 -6.00
N SER A 273 22.27 11.65 -7.09
CA SER A 273 23.34 12.51 -7.60
C SER A 273 23.27 13.95 -7.05
N ASP A 274 22.22 14.32 -6.33
CA ASP A 274 22.00 15.67 -5.77
C ASP A 274 22.29 15.68 -4.27
N ALA A 275 23.33 16.40 -3.83
CA ALA A 275 23.69 16.50 -2.43
C ALA A 275 22.63 17.18 -1.53
N GLN A 276 21.59 17.80 -2.10
CA GLN A 276 20.49 18.41 -1.37
C GLN A 276 19.33 17.45 -1.13
N LEU A 277 19.34 16.30 -1.78
CA LEU A 277 18.32 15.26 -1.68
C LEU A 277 18.90 13.98 -1.08
N ALA A 278 18.02 13.18 -0.52
CA ALA A 278 18.32 11.85 -0.02
C ALA A 278 17.23 10.88 -0.48
N HIS A 279 17.57 9.61 -0.54
CA HIS A 279 16.69 8.52 -0.92
C HIS A 279 16.57 7.53 0.24
N LEU A 280 15.36 7.12 0.55
CA LEU A 280 15.04 6.00 1.42
C LEU A 280 14.32 4.94 0.59
N ASP A 281 14.95 3.77 0.47
CA ASP A 281 14.33 2.56 -0.07
C ASP A 281 13.76 1.75 1.09
N ALA A 282 12.46 1.47 1.04
CA ALA A 282 11.73 0.77 2.09
C ALA A 282 10.95 -0.40 1.48
N PRO A 283 11.56 -1.60 1.40
CA PRO A 283 10.91 -2.78 0.86
C PRO A 283 9.72 -3.19 1.72
N ARG A 284 8.63 -3.60 1.07
CA ARG A 284 7.38 -3.98 1.73
C ARG A 284 7.37 -5.47 2.05
N PRO A 285 7.01 -5.84 3.29
CA PRO A 285 6.83 -7.25 3.65
C PRO A 285 5.53 -7.83 3.05
N GLY A 286 5.37 -9.13 3.18
CA GLY A 286 4.20 -9.88 2.75
C GLY A 286 4.36 -10.48 1.36
N ALA A 287 3.38 -10.29 0.49
CA ALA A 287 3.40 -10.88 -0.84
C ALA A 287 4.22 -10.02 -1.83
N SER A 288 4.90 -10.68 -2.78
CA SER A 288 5.50 -10.01 -3.93
C SER A 288 4.43 -9.31 -4.77
N ASN A 289 4.81 -8.32 -5.56
CA ASN A 289 3.95 -7.80 -6.61
C ASN A 289 3.81 -8.86 -7.71
N ARG A 290 2.58 -9.13 -8.10
CA ARG A 290 2.25 -10.27 -8.95
C ARG A 290 0.99 -10.04 -9.75
N LEU A 291 0.84 -10.78 -10.83
CA LEU A 291 -0.43 -10.98 -11.51
C LEU A 291 -1.08 -12.26 -10.97
N GLU A 292 -2.35 -12.18 -10.59
CA GLU A 292 -3.16 -13.32 -10.17
C GLU A 292 -4.07 -13.76 -11.32
N LEU A 293 -4.06 -15.07 -11.59
CA LEU A 293 -4.84 -15.70 -12.66
C LEU A 293 -6.11 -16.29 -12.07
N ASN A 294 -7.28 -15.86 -12.53
CA ASN A 294 -8.57 -16.35 -12.04
C ASN A 294 -8.83 -17.79 -12.48
N THR A 295 -8.56 -18.74 -11.58
CA THR A 295 -8.65 -20.18 -11.86
C THR A 295 -10.09 -20.71 -11.92
N ALA A 296 -11.08 -19.90 -11.54
CA ALA A 296 -12.48 -20.31 -11.52
C ALA A 296 -13.21 -20.08 -12.86
N GLN A 297 -12.58 -19.43 -13.84
CA GLN A 297 -13.20 -19.14 -15.13
C GLN A 297 -12.23 -19.25 -16.30
N ALA A 298 -12.81 -19.58 -17.48
CA ALA A 298 -12.06 -19.65 -18.73
C ALA A 298 -11.44 -18.27 -19.07
N PRO A 299 -10.20 -18.27 -19.64
CA PRO A 299 -9.44 -19.44 -20.06
C PRO A 299 -8.50 -20.01 -18.98
N PHE A 300 -8.39 -19.39 -17.82
CA PHE A 300 -7.45 -19.77 -16.76
C PHE A 300 -7.96 -20.87 -15.81
N ASP A 301 -9.16 -21.41 -16.02
CA ASP A 301 -9.61 -22.68 -15.44
C ASP A 301 -8.78 -23.88 -15.96
N ASP A 302 -8.18 -23.76 -17.15
CA ASP A 302 -7.26 -24.74 -17.72
C ASP A 302 -5.81 -24.41 -17.30
N LYS A 303 -5.16 -25.34 -16.58
CA LYS A 303 -3.76 -25.19 -16.13
C LYS A 303 -2.78 -25.01 -17.29
N LEU A 304 -3.01 -25.69 -18.42
CA LEU A 304 -2.13 -25.55 -19.59
C LEU A 304 -2.15 -24.12 -20.13
N VAL A 305 -3.30 -23.43 -20.05
CA VAL A 305 -3.40 -22.02 -20.47
C VAL A 305 -2.71 -21.10 -19.48
N ARG A 306 -2.77 -21.39 -18.16
CA ARG A 306 -2.01 -20.62 -17.15
C ARG A 306 -0.49 -20.77 -17.35
N GLU A 307 -0.01 -22.01 -17.53
CA GLU A 307 1.39 -22.29 -17.86
C GLU A 307 1.82 -21.58 -19.15
N ALA A 308 0.98 -21.60 -20.18
CA ALA A 308 1.26 -20.93 -21.44
C ALA A 308 1.32 -19.39 -21.30
N PHE A 309 0.41 -18.79 -20.53
CA PHE A 309 0.43 -17.35 -20.28
C PHE A 309 1.73 -16.94 -19.55
N ILE A 310 2.11 -17.67 -18.50
CA ILE A 310 3.32 -17.39 -17.72
C ILE A 310 4.57 -17.58 -18.59
N ALA A 311 4.62 -18.64 -19.41
CA ALA A 311 5.74 -18.88 -20.33
C ALA A 311 5.82 -17.83 -21.46
N ALA A 312 4.69 -17.21 -21.83
CA ALA A 312 4.65 -16.13 -22.82
C ALA A 312 5.04 -14.76 -22.24
N ALA A 313 4.80 -14.55 -20.94
CA ALA A 313 5.01 -13.27 -20.28
C ALA A 313 6.51 -12.99 -20.09
N ASP A 314 7.07 -12.08 -20.90
CA ASP A 314 8.48 -11.70 -20.82
C ASP A 314 8.67 -10.51 -19.87
N VAL A 315 8.79 -10.81 -18.56
CA VAL A 315 8.86 -9.82 -17.49
C VAL A 315 10.26 -9.20 -17.34
N ASN A 316 11.33 -9.99 -17.54
CA ASN A 316 12.70 -9.57 -17.22
C ASN A 316 13.16 -8.30 -17.96
N PRO A 317 12.99 -8.16 -19.29
CA PRO A 317 13.40 -6.95 -19.99
C PRO A 317 12.68 -5.70 -19.49
N GLY A 318 11.42 -5.83 -19.05
CA GLY A 318 10.67 -4.73 -18.46
C GLY A 318 11.23 -4.29 -17.11
N ILE A 319 11.54 -5.26 -16.23
CA ILE A 319 12.21 -4.94 -14.95
C ILE A 319 13.54 -4.22 -15.20
N GLU A 320 14.36 -4.74 -16.10
CA GLU A 320 15.67 -4.14 -16.40
C GLU A 320 15.59 -2.74 -17.00
N THR A 321 14.62 -2.51 -17.90
CA THR A 321 14.55 -1.25 -18.68
C THR A 321 13.65 -0.19 -18.10
N LEU A 322 12.55 -0.57 -17.42
CA LEU A 322 11.57 0.38 -16.90
C LEU A 322 11.88 0.81 -15.46
N PHE A 323 12.49 -0.07 -14.68
CA PHE A 323 12.79 0.20 -13.27
C PHE A 323 14.23 0.66 -13.03
N GLU A 324 15.10 0.66 -14.04
CA GLU A 324 16.47 1.24 -13.99
C GLU A 324 17.31 0.78 -12.78
N GLY A 325 17.07 -0.45 -12.28
CA GLY A 325 17.76 -1.01 -11.13
C GLY A 325 17.19 -0.62 -9.76
N THR A 326 16.03 0.07 -9.72
CA THR A 326 15.35 0.44 -8.46
C THR A 326 14.55 -0.72 -7.86
N THR A 327 14.37 -1.82 -8.58
CA THR A 327 13.77 -3.05 -8.07
C THR A 327 14.34 -4.28 -8.76
N GLU A 328 14.17 -5.44 -8.14
CA GLU A 328 14.65 -6.73 -8.67
C GLU A 328 13.48 -7.64 -9.05
N ARG A 329 13.73 -8.56 -9.99
CA ARG A 329 12.77 -9.58 -10.41
C ARG A 329 12.48 -10.55 -9.25
N SER A 330 11.22 -10.74 -8.90
CA SER A 330 10.78 -11.74 -7.93
C SER A 330 10.31 -13.03 -8.60
N TYR A 331 10.61 -14.17 -8.00
CA TYR A 331 10.17 -15.51 -8.41
C TYR A 331 9.48 -16.23 -7.25
N SER A 332 8.90 -15.50 -6.33
CA SER A 332 8.30 -15.99 -5.10
C SER A 332 6.89 -15.41 -4.91
N ALA A 333 6.02 -16.14 -4.24
CA ALA A 333 4.74 -15.62 -3.75
C ALA A 333 4.91 -14.65 -2.59
N LEU A 334 6.02 -14.75 -1.85
CA LEU A 334 6.39 -13.83 -0.77
C LEU A 334 7.47 -12.85 -1.23
N SER A 335 7.48 -11.66 -0.64
CA SER A 335 8.55 -10.67 -0.81
C SER A 335 9.90 -11.22 -0.34
N SER A 336 11.00 -10.74 -0.90
CA SER A 336 12.37 -11.14 -0.53
C SER A 336 12.74 -10.78 0.90
N VAL A 337 12.05 -9.81 1.52
CA VAL A 337 12.25 -9.45 2.94
C VAL A 337 11.53 -10.40 3.90
N GLU A 338 10.70 -11.30 3.38
CA GLU A 338 10.09 -12.35 4.18
C GLU A 338 11.05 -13.55 4.34
N PRO A 339 11.43 -13.93 5.58
CA PRO A 339 12.44 -14.96 5.82
C PRO A 339 12.11 -16.33 5.21
N LEU A 340 10.83 -16.60 4.97
CA LEU A 340 10.34 -17.88 4.44
C LEU A 340 10.03 -17.85 2.94
N GLY A 341 10.44 -16.80 2.22
CA GLY A 341 10.26 -16.70 0.77
C GLY A 341 10.96 -17.83 0.02
N LEU A 342 10.22 -18.50 -0.90
CA LEU A 342 10.73 -19.57 -1.76
C LEU A 342 10.86 -19.05 -3.19
N GLN A 343 12.10 -18.88 -3.66
CA GLN A 343 12.35 -18.52 -5.06
C GLN A 343 12.20 -19.72 -5.98
N SER A 344 11.37 -19.60 -7.02
CA SER A 344 11.05 -20.66 -7.98
C SER A 344 11.27 -20.20 -9.44
N PRO A 345 12.50 -19.83 -9.85
CA PRO A 345 12.75 -19.23 -11.16
C PRO A 345 12.40 -20.16 -12.32
N ASP A 346 12.52 -21.48 -12.15
CA ASP A 346 12.17 -22.46 -13.20
C ASP A 346 10.66 -22.49 -13.48
N ALA A 347 9.82 -22.22 -12.49
CA ALA A 347 8.36 -22.20 -12.65
C ALA A 347 7.87 -20.94 -13.42
N TYR A 348 8.67 -19.88 -13.45
CA TYR A 348 8.31 -18.59 -14.03
C TYR A 348 9.24 -18.16 -15.17
N LYS A 349 9.78 -19.17 -15.88
CA LYS A 349 10.69 -18.94 -16.99
C LYS A 349 9.92 -18.55 -18.25
N THR A 350 10.40 -17.51 -18.93
CA THR A 350 9.90 -17.13 -20.26
C THR A 350 10.35 -18.15 -21.29
N ASP A 351 9.38 -18.73 -22.03
CA ASP A 351 9.58 -19.70 -23.10
C ASP A 351 8.39 -19.64 -24.09
N PRO A 352 8.42 -18.75 -25.10
CA PRO A 352 7.33 -18.61 -26.05
C PRO A 352 7.09 -19.84 -26.93
N GLU A 353 8.11 -20.66 -27.16
CA GLU A 353 7.95 -21.92 -27.90
C GLU A 353 7.11 -22.89 -27.07
N ARG A 354 7.45 -23.06 -25.80
CA ARG A 354 6.66 -23.88 -24.88
C ARG A 354 5.24 -23.34 -24.69
N ALA A 355 5.06 -22.01 -24.62
CA ALA A 355 3.73 -21.41 -24.57
C ALA A 355 2.85 -21.80 -25.76
N ASN A 356 3.41 -21.80 -26.99
CA ASN A 356 2.69 -22.23 -28.18
C ASN A 356 2.31 -23.70 -28.12
N GLU A 357 3.22 -24.60 -27.68
CA GLU A 357 2.92 -26.03 -27.52
C GLU A 357 1.78 -26.28 -26.53
N LEU A 358 1.82 -25.60 -25.36
CA LEU A 358 0.79 -25.71 -24.32
C LEU A 358 -0.58 -25.24 -24.83
N LEU A 359 -0.63 -24.14 -25.59
CA LEU A 359 -1.87 -23.64 -26.17
C LEU A 359 -2.43 -24.59 -27.22
N ASP A 360 -1.57 -25.23 -28.03
CA ASP A 360 -2.00 -26.24 -28.98
C ASP A 360 -2.57 -27.47 -28.25
N GLU A 361 -1.91 -27.96 -27.18
CA GLU A 361 -2.36 -29.07 -26.33
C GLU A 361 -3.69 -28.73 -25.64
N ALA A 362 -3.88 -27.49 -25.18
CA ALA A 362 -5.13 -27.01 -24.59
C ALA A 362 -6.27 -26.79 -25.59
N GLY A 363 -6.01 -27.04 -26.91
CA GLY A 363 -7.01 -26.96 -27.97
C GLY A 363 -7.19 -25.55 -28.57
N TRP A 364 -6.27 -24.64 -28.34
CA TRP A 364 -6.25 -23.30 -28.93
C TRP A 364 -5.40 -23.23 -30.21
N GLY A 365 -5.53 -24.22 -31.11
CA GLY A 365 -4.66 -24.38 -32.28
C GLY A 365 -5.00 -23.49 -33.47
N GLU A 366 -6.23 -22.98 -33.58
CA GLU A 366 -6.65 -22.08 -34.66
C GLU A 366 -6.28 -20.60 -34.32
N LYS A 367 -6.10 -19.76 -35.37
CA LYS A 367 -5.89 -18.32 -35.20
C LYS A 367 -6.82 -17.53 -36.13
N ASN A 368 -7.33 -16.40 -35.63
CA ASN A 368 -8.08 -15.46 -36.44
C ASN A 368 -7.15 -14.55 -37.31
N ALA A 369 -7.75 -13.62 -38.05
CA ALA A 369 -7.00 -12.72 -38.96
C ALA A 369 -6.01 -11.78 -38.20
N ASP A 370 -6.26 -11.52 -36.91
CA ASP A 370 -5.43 -10.67 -36.04
C ASP A 370 -4.35 -11.48 -35.31
N GLY A 371 -4.25 -12.80 -35.57
CA GLY A 371 -3.28 -13.70 -34.94
C GLY A 371 -3.70 -14.22 -33.58
N ILE A 372 -4.89 -13.88 -33.07
CA ILE A 372 -5.41 -14.34 -31.79
C ILE A 372 -5.90 -15.80 -31.93
N ARG A 373 -5.52 -16.63 -30.97
CA ARG A 373 -5.90 -18.05 -30.93
C ARG A 373 -7.39 -18.23 -30.68
N LEU A 374 -7.93 -19.30 -31.30
CA LEU A 374 -9.34 -19.65 -31.20
C LEU A 374 -9.50 -21.07 -30.65
N LYS A 375 -10.52 -21.28 -29.83
CA LYS A 375 -11.04 -22.59 -29.41
C LYS A 375 -12.55 -22.56 -29.57
N ASP A 376 -13.11 -23.50 -30.34
CA ASP A 376 -14.54 -23.54 -30.68
C ASP A 376 -15.08 -22.21 -31.27
N GLY A 377 -14.25 -21.51 -32.04
CA GLY A 377 -14.56 -20.23 -32.66
C GLY A 377 -14.52 -19.01 -31.70
N GLN A 378 -14.20 -19.22 -30.43
CA GLN A 378 -14.05 -18.15 -29.44
C GLN A 378 -12.58 -17.70 -29.33
N PRO A 379 -12.30 -16.38 -29.27
CA PRO A 379 -10.94 -15.88 -29.14
C PRO A 379 -10.39 -16.08 -27.71
N LEU A 380 -9.08 -16.33 -27.63
CA LEU A 380 -8.35 -16.42 -26.37
C LEU A 380 -8.13 -14.99 -25.81
N THR A 381 -9.09 -14.53 -25.04
CA THR A 381 -9.13 -13.18 -24.48
C THR A 381 -9.01 -13.23 -22.96
N VAL A 382 -8.22 -12.31 -22.40
CA VAL A 382 -7.95 -12.16 -20.97
C VAL A 382 -8.27 -10.71 -20.56
N ARG A 383 -9.31 -10.48 -19.77
CA ARG A 383 -9.64 -9.16 -19.22
C ARG A 383 -8.70 -8.84 -18.07
N PHE A 384 -8.11 -7.66 -18.11
CA PHE A 384 -7.18 -7.18 -17.10
C PHE A 384 -7.57 -5.75 -16.65
N PRO A 385 -8.45 -5.60 -15.65
CA PRO A 385 -8.74 -4.31 -15.04
C PRO A 385 -7.53 -3.81 -14.24
N VAL A 386 -7.14 -2.57 -14.47
CA VAL A 386 -6.01 -1.90 -13.83
C VAL A 386 -6.48 -0.57 -13.25
N THR A 387 -5.97 -0.14 -12.11
CA THR A 387 -6.24 1.18 -11.55
C THR A 387 -4.95 1.90 -11.19
N GLY A 388 -4.84 3.18 -11.56
CA GLY A 388 -3.72 4.03 -11.20
C GLY A 388 -3.63 4.33 -9.68
N ALA A 389 -4.66 3.99 -8.91
CA ALA A 389 -4.63 4.09 -7.46
C ALA A 389 -3.86 2.95 -6.76
N GLN A 390 -3.56 1.87 -7.49
CA GLN A 390 -2.84 0.70 -6.96
C GLN A 390 -1.69 0.23 -7.86
N SER A 391 -1.42 0.92 -8.95
CA SER A 391 -0.30 0.63 -9.84
C SER A 391 0.37 1.92 -10.31
N THR A 392 1.71 1.95 -10.25
CA THR A 392 2.50 3.07 -10.72
C THR A 392 2.48 3.17 -12.25
N GLN A 393 2.90 4.29 -12.82
CA GLN A 393 3.04 4.42 -14.27
C GLN A 393 4.05 3.43 -14.85
N THR A 394 5.12 3.15 -14.12
CA THR A 394 6.14 2.15 -14.48
C THR A 394 5.55 0.73 -14.52
N GLU A 395 4.72 0.38 -13.55
CA GLU A 395 4.01 -0.91 -13.56
C GLU A 395 3.02 -1.04 -14.72
N GLN A 396 2.28 0.04 -15.02
CA GLN A 396 1.36 0.03 -16.17
C GLN A 396 2.10 -0.19 -17.49
N ALA A 397 3.28 0.43 -17.67
CA ALA A 397 4.13 0.19 -18.83
C ALA A 397 4.62 -1.28 -18.90
N LEU A 398 4.95 -1.89 -17.74
CA LEU A 398 5.30 -3.30 -17.65
C LEU A 398 4.11 -4.21 -18.04
N PHE A 399 2.88 -3.87 -17.62
CA PHE A 399 1.69 -4.62 -18.01
C PHE A 399 1.43 -4.55 -19.52
N GLU A 400 1.67 -3.41 -20.16
CA GLU A 400 1.61 -3.27 -21.63
C GLU A 400 2.68 -4.10 -22.33
N GLN A 401 3.87 -4.22 -21.76
CA GLN A 401 4.90 -5.11 -22.30
C GLN A 401 4.50 -6.59 -22.18
N ILE A 402 3.95 -7.02 -21.04
CA ILE A 402 3.41 -8.38 -20.85
C ILE A 402 2.27 -8.64 -21.84
N GLN A 403 1.38 -7.69 -22.06
CA GLN A 403 0.33 -7.75 -23.09
C GLN A 403 0.93 -8.00 -24.48
N ALA A 404 1.97 -7.26 -24.84
CA ALA A 404 2.63 -7.38 -26.14
C ALA A 404 3.27 -8.76 -26.31
N SER A 405 3.99 -9.27 -25.31
CA SER A 405 4.61 -10.61 -25.38
C SER A 405 3.57 -11.74 -25.41
N ALA A 406 2.48 -11.64 -24.66
CA ALA A 406 1.37 -12.59 -24.71
C ALA A 406 0.69 -12.62 -26.09
N ARG A 407 0.59 -11.46 -26.75
CA ARG A 407 0.03 -11.35 -28.09
C ARG A 407 0.85 -12.08 -29.15
N GLU A 408 2.16 -12.20 -29.01
CA GLU A 408 3.02 -12.92 -29.96
C GLU A 408 2.66 -14.41 -30.05
N VAL A 409 2.20 -15.00 -28.96
CA VAL A 409 1.72 -16.39 -28.94
C VAL A 409 0.21 -16.52 -29.24
N GLY A 410 -0.51 -15.39 -29.35
CA GLY A 410 -1.93 -15.33 -29.73
C GLY A 410 -2.91 -15.20 -28.55
N ILE A 411 -2.47 -14.71 -27.41
CA ILE A 411 -3.31 -14.35 -26.26
C ILE A 411 -3.66 -12.85 -26.33
N ASP A 412 -4.94 -12.50 -26.32
CA ASP A 412 -5.44 -11.11 -26.33
C ASP A 412 -5.70 -10.62 -24.91
N VAL A 413 -4.67 -10.04 -24.28
CA VAL A 413 -4.82 -9.40 -22.96
C VAL A 413 -5.45 -8.02 -23.14
N GLN A 414 -6.59 -7.78 -22.50
CA GLN A 414 -7.35 -6.54 -22.59
C GLN A 414 -7.20 -5.71 -21.31
N ILE A 415 -6.21 -4.82 -21.32
CA ILE A 415 -6.00 -3.88 -20.22
C ILE A 415 -7.08 -2.80 -20.27
N THR A 416 -7.80 -2.62 -19.15
CA THR A 416 -8.82 -1.57 -18.99
C THR A 416 -8.46 -0.72 -17.78
N LEU A 417 -8.16 0.56 -17.99
CA LEU A 417 -7.85 1.49 -16.92
C LEU A 417 -9.14 2.00 -16.26
N LEU A 418 -9.30 1.77 -14.97
CA LEU A 418 -10.49 2.10 -14.18
C LEU A 418 -10.13 3.03 -13.00
N ASP A 419 -11.09 3.81 -12.53
CA ASP A 419 -10.98 4.39 -11.19
C ASP A 419 -11.09 3.30 -10.10
N LEU A 420 -10.70 3.64 -8.87
CA LEU A 420 -10.63 2.66 -7.77
C LEU A 420 -11.99 2.01 -7.47
N GLY A 421 -13.07 2.78 -7.50
CA GLY A 421 -14.43 2.26 -7.25
C GLY A 421 -14.90 1.30 -8.33
N ALA A 422 -14.69 1.66 -9.60
CA ALA A 422 -15.01 0.80 -10.74
C ALA A 422 -14.14 -0.47 -10.77
N TRP A 423 -12.86 -0.36 -10.35
CA TRP A 423 -11.96 -1.50 -10.22
C TRP A 423 -12.47 -2.51 -9.17
N TYR A 424 -12.83 -2.06 -7.95
CA TYR A 424 -13.45 -2.94 -6.95
C TYR A 424 -14.78 -3.51 -7.43
N GLY A 425 -15.56 -2.74 -8.19
CA GLY A 425 -16.80 -3.22 -8.82
C GLY A 425 -16.56 -4.36 -9.79
N ALA A 426 -15.54 -4.26 -10.65
CA ALA A 426 -15.15 -5.32 -11.59
C ALA A 426 -14.68 -6.59 -10.86
N LEU A 427 -13.90 -6.44 -9.78
CA LEU A 427 -13.50 -7.58 -8.95
C LEU A 427 -14.70 -8.25 -8.30
N GLY A 428 -15.58 -7.48 -7.66
CA GLY A 428 -16.79 -8.01 -7.00
C GLY A 428 -17.76 -8.70 -7.96
N ALA A 429 -17.78 -8.28 -9.23
CA ALA A 429 -18.56 -8.90 -10.30
C ALA A 429 -17.83 -10.06 -11.02
N HIS A 430 -16.59 -10.38 -10.64
CA HIS A 430 -15.71 -11.35 -11.31
C HIS A 430 -15.51 -11.05 -12.81
N GLU A 431 -15.45 -9.77 -13.19
CA GLU A 431 -15.25 -9.33 -14.56
C GLU A 431 -13.76 -9.21 -14.92
N TYR A 432 -12.97 -10.23 -14.58
CA TYR A 432 -11.53 -10.31 -14.83
C TYR A 432 -11.07 -11.76 -14.94
N GLU A 433 -10.09 -12.01 -15.77
CA GLU A 433 -9.27 -13.23 -15.81
C GLU A 433 -7.89 -13.00 -15.19
N LEU A 434 -7.40 -11.76 -15.26
CA LEU A 434 -6.08 -11.36 -14.75
C LEU A 434 -6.24 -10.09 -13.90
N VAL A 435 -5.53 -10.05 -12.78
CA VAL A 435 -5.50 -8.84 -11.92
C VAL A 435 -4.14 -8.67 -11.26
N SER A 436 -3.70 -7.42 -11.10
CA SER A 436 -2.62 -7.04 -10.18
C SER A 436 -3.24 -6.44 -8.93
N ALA A 437 -3.00 -7.06 -7.80
CA ALA A 437 -3.52 -6.62 -6.52
C ALA A 437 -2.42 -6.74 -5.46
N PRO A 438 -1.69 -5.66 -5.18
CA PRO A 438 -0.68 -5.66 -4.14
C PRO A 438 -1.33 -5.95 -2.78
N TYR A 439 -0.67 -6.74 -1.96
CA TYR A 439 -1.15 -7.06 -0.62
C TYR A 439 0.02 -7.10 0.37
N THR A 440 -0.04 -6.23 1.36
CA THR A 440 1.00 -6.10 2.39
C THR A 440 0.47 -6.64 3.71
N LYS A 441 1.05 -7.72 4.19
CA LYS A 441 0.84 -8.31 5.51
C LYS A 441 2.10 -9.08 5.87
N ILE A 442 2.70 -8.75 6.99
CA ILE A 442 3.91 -9.43 7.46
C ILE A 442 3.67 -10.91 7.71
N GLY A 443 4.71 -11.69 7.47
CA GLY A 443 4.74 -13.11 7.72
C GLY A 443 4.08 -13.97 6.64
N PRO A 444 4.35 -15.28 6.68
CA PRO A 444 3.89 -16.23 5.66
C PRO A 444 2.37 -16.44 5.66
N ASP A 445 1.67 -16.00 6.72
CA ASP A 445 0.22 -16.10 6.83
C ASP A 445 -0.52 -15.22 5.79
N VAL A 446 0.18 -14.29 5.16
CA VAL A 446 -0.36 -13.56 3.99
C VAL A 446 -0.84 -14.52 2.89
N LEU A 447 -0.19 -15.67 2.73
CA LEU A 447 -0.61 -16.70 1.76
C LEU A 447 -2.00 -17.27 2.07
N ARG A 448 -2.34 -17.44 3.36
CA ARG A 448 -3.68 -17.88 3.78
C ARG A 448 -4.74 -16.84 3.43
N PHE A 449 -4.45 -15.56 3.63
CA PHE A 449 -5.34 -14.46 3.25
C PHE A 449 -5.59 -14.40 1.74
N LEU A 450 -4.59 -14.75 0.94
CA LEU A 450 -4.64 -14.60 -0.51
C LEU A 450 -5.16 -15.85 -1.24
N TYR A 451 -4.94 -17.05 -0.69
CA TYR A 451 -5.15 -18.29 -1.45
C TYR A 451 -5.97 -19.36 -0.74
N HIS A 452 -6.40 -19.16 0.52
CA HIS A 452 -7.32 -20.08 1.17
C HIS A 452 -8.71 -19.99 0.51
N SER A 453 -9.41 -21.13 0.39
CA SER A 453 -10.75 -21.17 -0.21
C SER A 453 -11.74 -20.22 0.47
N ASP A 454 -11.67 -20.06 1.79
CA ASP A 454 -12.53 -19.14 2.54
C ASP A 454 -12.31 -17.66 2.16
N ALA A 455 -11.11 -17.32 1.64
CA ALA A 455 -10.80 -15.97 1.22
C ALA A 455 -11.43 -15.56 -0.13
N THR A 456 -12.16 -16.46 -0.78
CA THR A 456 -13.07 -16.15 -1.89
C THR A 456 -14.42 -15.60 -1.41
N VAL A 457 -14.72 -15.73 -0.10
CA VAL A 457 -15.95 -15.20 0.51
C VAL A 457 -15.71 -13.73 0.86
N PRO A 458 -16.59 -12.82 0.40
CA PRO A 458 -16.41 -11.40 0.69
C PRO A 458 -16.49 -11.08 2.18
N ALA A 459 -15.61 -10.20 2.65
CA ALA A 459 -15.73 -9.52 3.93
C ALA A 459 -16.99 -8.62 3.95
N PRO A 460 -17.39 -8.05 5.11
CA PRO A 460 -18.54 -7.15 5.20
C PRO A 460 -18.52 -5.96 4.23
N SER A 461 -17.35 -5.51 3.82
CA SER A 461 -17.14 -4.47 2.79
C SER A 461 -17.48 -4.92 1.37
N GLY A 462 -17.66 -6.21 1.13
CA GLY A 462 -17.76 -6.81 -0.20
C GLY A 462 -16.41 -7.21 -0.81
N TYR A 463 -15.29 -6.89 -0.16
CA TYR A 463 -13.94 -7.25 -0.60
C TYR A 463 -13.61 -8.71 -0.28
N PHE A 464 -12.98 -9.40 -1.22
CA PHE A 464 -12.37 -10.72 -1.02
C PHE A 464 -10.90 -10.67 -1.47
N ALA A 465 -10.01 -11.37 -0.77
CA ALA A 465 -8.57 -11.25 -1.02
C ALA A 465 -8.04 -12.32 -1.99
N ASN A 466 -8.74 -13.44 -2.15
CA ASN A 466 -8.34 -14.50 -3.10
C ASN A 466 -8.83 -14.17 -4.52
N HIS A 467 -8.13 -13.28 -5.19
CA HIS A 467 -8.48 -12.90 -6.57
C HIS A 467 -8.15 -14.00 -7.58
N SER A 468 -7.27 -14.95 -7.25
CA SER A 468 -7.03 -16.13 -8.09
C SER A 468 -8.21 -17.09 -8.08
N MET A 469 -9.17 -16.91 -7.17
CA MET A 469 -10.35 -17.75 -6.99
C MET A 469 -10.03 -19.25 -6.83
N ILE A 470 -8.78 -19.57 -6.43
CA ILE A 470 -8.37 -20.95 -6.18
C ILE A 470 -9.15 -21.51 -4.97
N ALA A 471 -9.70 -22.71 -5.14
CA ALA A 471 -10.34 -23.47 -4.07
C ALA A 471 -9.81 -24.90 -4.10
N ASN A 472 -8.81 -25.18 -3.29
CA ASN A 472 -8.13 -26.48 -3.27
C ASN A 472 -7.88 -26.97 -1.85
N PRO A 473 -8.47 -28.11 -1.40
CA PRO A 473 -8.34 -28.62 -0.04
C PRO A 473 -6.92 -29.02 0.39
N GLU A 474 -6.01 -29.34 -0.56
CA GLU A 474 -4.61 -29.60 -0.23
C GLU A 474 -3.89 -28.29 0.10
N LEU A 475 -4.11 -27.25 -0.68
CA LEU A 475 -3.58 -25.93 -0.40
C LEU A 475 -4.16 -25.37 0.91
N ASP A 476 -5.48 -25.45 1.10
CA ASP A 476 -6.15 -25.01 2.34
C ASP A 476 -5.51 -25.61 3.59
N LYS A 477 -5.23 -26.93 3.56
CA LYS A 477 -4.57 -27.61 4.68
C LYS A 477 -3.18 -27.05 4.98
N LEU A 478 -2.40 -26.69 3.96
CA LEU A 478 -1.08 -26.08 4.14
C LEU A 478 -1.19 -24.68 4.71
N LEU A 479 -2.16 -23.90 4.21
CA LEU A 479 -2.43 -22.54 4.65
C LEU A 479 -2.99 -22.49 6.08
N ASP A 480 -3.86 -23.43 6.46
CA ASP A 480 -4.32 -23.61 7.83
C ASP A 480 -3.16 -23.94 8.79
N ALA A 481 -2.21 -24.76 8.35
CA ALA A 481 -1.03 -25.07 9.14
C ALA A 481 -0.13 -23.85 9.36
N ILE A 482 0.00 -22.95 8.36
CA ILE A 482 0.73 -21.68 8.53
C ILE A 482 0.08 -20.83 9.62
N GLY A 483 -1.25 -20.76 9.66
CA GLY A 483 -2.00 -19.95 10.63
C GLY A 483 -2.07 -20.55 12.03
N SER A 484 -2.03 -21.88 12.18
CA SER A 484 -2.31 -22.55 13.47
C SER A 484 -1.12 -23.23 14.13
N GLU A 485 -0.06 -23.56 13.37
CA GLU A 485 1.09 -24.31 13.89
C GLU A 485 1.96 -23.43 14.79
N GLN A 486 2.18 -23.88 16.03
CA GLN A 486 3.00 -23.18 17.02
C GLN A 486 4.48 -23.54 16.94
N ASP A 487 4.82 -24.68 16.34
CA ASP A 487 6.21 -25.07 16.09
C ASP A 487 6.75 -24.30 14.87
N PRO A 488 7.80 -23.48 15.04
CA PRO A 488 8.32 -22.64 13.95
C PRO A 488 8.86 -23.45 12.76
N GLU A 489 9.42 -24.65 12.99
CA GLU A 489 9.95 -25.50 11.91
C GLU A 489 8.81 -26.11 11.09
N ALA A 490 7.76 -26.58 11.76
CA ALA A 490 6.57 -27.10 11.10
C ALA A 490 5.81 -26.01 10.34
N ARG A 491 5.69 -24.79 10.91
CA ARG A 491 5.11 -23.62 10.27
C ARG A 491 5.90 -23.23 9.02
N ALA A 492 7.24 -23.19 9.10
CA ALA A 492 8.11 -22.89 7.96
C ALA A 492 8.00 -23.96 6.86
N ALA A 493 7.89 -25.23 7.21
CA ALA A 493 7.70 -26.31 6.25
C ALA A 493 6.35 -26.19 5.52
N ALA A 494 5.27 -25.85 6.23
CA ALA A 494 3.96 -25.60 5.64
C ALA A 494 3.99 -24.40 4.68
N ALA A 495 4.63 -23.29 5.08
CA ALA A 495 4.79 -22.10 4.23
C ALA A 495 5.55 -22.39 2.94
N LYS A 496 6.62 -23.18 3.03
CA LYS A 496 7.40 -23.59 1.87
C LYS A 496 6.59 -24.51 0.93
N ALA A 497 5.84 -25.46 1.50
CA ALA A 497 5.00 -26.37 0.73
C ALA A 497 3.85 -25.64 0.03
N ALA A 498 3.24 -24.65 0.69
CA ALA A 498 2.19 -23.82 0.09
C ALA A 498 2.73 -22.99 -1.09
N GLN A 499 3.91 -22.37 -0.97
CA GLN A 499 4.54 -21.63 -2.07
C GLN A 499 4.89 -22.54 -3.24
N GLN A 500 5.39 -23.75 -2.97
CA GLN A 500 5.66 -24.74 -4.02
C GLN A 500 4.37 -25.13 -4.74
N PHE A 501 3.27 -25.36 -4.01
CA PHE A 501 1.97 -25.66 -4.60
C PHE A 501 1.47 -24.51 -5.50
N ILE A 502 1.59 -23.26 -5.04
CA ILE A 502 1.20 -22.06 -5.81
C ILE A 502 2.01 -21.98 -7.11
N ALA A 503 3.31 -22.25 -7.06
CA ALA A 503 4.18 -22.25 -8.21
C ALA A 503 3.86 -23.42 -9.15
N ASP A 504 3.65 -24.64 -8.64
CA ASP A 504 3.35 -25.83 -9.45
C ASP A 504 1.99 -25.72 -10.16
N GLU A 505 1.00 -25.07 -9.51
CA GLU A 505 -0.33 -24.85 -10.09
C GLU A 505 -0.41 -23.60 -10.98
N GLN A 506 0.68 -22.81 -11.05
CA GLN A 506 0.75 -21.60 -11.90
C GLN A 506 -0.42 -20.64 -11.64
N ILE A 507 -0.67 -20.38 -10.34
CA ILE A 507 -1.81 -19.54 -9.90
C ILE A 507 -1.49 -18.05 -10.06
N ILE A 508 -0.20 -17.71 -9.97
CA ILE A 508 0.32 -16.33 -10.05
C ILE A 508 1.49 -16.24 -11.01
N LEU A 509 1.73 -15.03 -11.51
CA LEU A 509 3.01 -14.62 -12.10
C LEU A 509 3.63 -13.58 -11.17
N PRO A 510 4.60 -13.93 -10.31
CA PRO A 510 5.37 -12.95 -9.55
C PRO A 510 6.10 -12.00 -10.51
N ILE A 511 6.22 -10.73 -10.16
CA ILE A 511 6.85 -9.73 -11.01
C ILE A 511 8.09 -9.16 -10.33
N TYR A 512 7.92 -8.45 -9.22
CA TYR A 512 8.99 -7.87 -8.42
C TYR A 512 8.53 -7.71 -6.97
N ASP A 513 9.44 -7.41 -6.06
CA ASP A 513 9.07 -7.15 -4.68
C ASP A 513 8.57 -5.71 -4.53
N GLN A 514 7.47 -5.53 -3.84
CA GLN A 514 6.95 -4.20 -3.57
C GLN A 514 7.96 -3.39 -2.76
N GLN A 515 8.25 -2.18 -3.23
CA GLN A 515 9.14 -1.25 -2.57
C GLN A 515 8.50 0.13 -2.50
N ASN A 516 8.70 0.82 -1.37
CA ASN A 516 8.35 2.21 -1.24
C ASN A 516 9.62 3.03 -1.34
N HIS A 517 9.71 3.86 -2.35
CA HIS A 517 10.80 4.81 -2.49
C HIS A 517 10.35 6.19 -2.02
N PHE A 518 11.14 6.77 -1.13
CA PHE A 518 10.93 8.14 -0.65
C PHE A 518 12.12 8.99 -1.05
N LEU A 519 11.86 10.13 -1.68
CA LEU A 519 12.88 11.17 -1.88
C LEU A 519 12.60 12.31 -0.91
N TYR A 520 13.62 12.84 -0.28
CA TYR A 520 13.47 13.87 0.73
C TYR A 520 14.68 14.79 0.79
N ARG A 521 14.51 15.93 1.43
CA ARG A 521 15.58 16.90 1.61
C ARG A 521 16.66 16.35 2.54
N ALA A 522 17.91 16.44 2.14
CA ALA A 522 19.06 15.91 2.88
C ALA A 522 19.30 16.57 4.25
N ASP A 523 18.69 17.72 4.53
CA ASP A 523 18.72 18.38 5.84
C ASP A 523 17.69 17.81 6.84
N LEU A 524 16.81 16.90 6.44
CA LEU A 524 15.94 16.20 7.37
C LEU A 524 16.69 15.08 8.09
N GLN A 525 16.46 15.00 9.40
CA GLN A 525 17.05 13.98 10.27
C GLN A 525 15.96 13.01 10.77
N ASN A 526 16.35 11.78 11.06
CA ASN A 526 15.52 10.74 11.64
C ASN A 526 14.29 10.35 10.78
N PHE A 527 14.34 10.59 9.47
CA PHE A 527 13.31 10.07 8.58
C PHE A 527 13.53 8.56 8.40
N ALA A 528 12.48 7.77 8.58
CA ALA A 528 12.50 6.32 8.45
C ALA A 528 11.13 5.80 7.99
N ALA A 529 11.03 4.52 7.68
CA ALA A 529 9.77 3.83 7.42
C ALA A 529 9.45 2.86 8.56
N LEU A 530 8.17 2.67 8.87
CA LEU A 530 7.71 1.62 9.78
C LEU A 530 7.86 0.26 9.09
N PRO A 531 8.55 -0.72 9.67
CA PRO A 531 8.80 -2.01 9.01
C PRO A 531 7.54 -2.82 8.69
N THR A 532 6.43 -2.56 9.39
CA THR A 532 5.19 -3.33 9.26
C THR A 532 4.56 -3.29 7.86
N VAL A 533 4.54 -2.11 7.23
CA VAL A 533 3.99 -1.90 5.88
C VAL A 533 4.81 -0.88 5.08
N SER A 534 6.00 -0.53 5.58
CA SER A 534 6.92 0.44 4.97
C SER A 534 6.30 1.82 4.74
N THR A 535 5.39 2.24 5.63
CA THR A 535 4.84 3.62 5.64
C THR A 535 5.86 4.59 6.23
N PRO A 536 5.90 5.85 5.78
CA PRO A 536 6.82 6.84 6.32
C PRO A 536 6.49 7.09 7.80
N TRP A 537 7.52 7.14 8.66
CA TRP A 537 7.37 7.52 10.06
C TRP A 537 7.86 8.95 10.29
N LEU A 538 6.92 9.86 10.46
CA LEU A 538 7.19 11.29 10.57
C LEU A 538 7.22 11.79 12.04
N GLY A 539 6.89 10.91 12.98
CA GLY A 539 6.81 11.23 14.40
C GLY A 539 8.09 11.78 15.01
N GLN A 540 9.26 11.36 14.52
CA GLN A 540 10.58 11.75 15.03
C GLN A 540 11.38 12.68 14.11
N VAL A 541 10.84 13.05 12.94
CA VAL A 541 11.56 13.86 11.95
C VAL A 541 11.85 15.24 12.50
N ALA A 542 13.08 15.72 12.27
CA ALA A 542 13.52 17.06 12.61
C ALA A 542 14.31 17.66 11.42
N SER A 543 14.40 18.98 11.33
CA SER A 543 15.33 19.66 10.43
C SER A 543 16.65 19.93 11.14
N ALA A 544 17.77 19.84 10.39
CA ALA A 544 19.10 20.13 10.90
C ALA A 544 19.27 21.60 11.27
#